data_9e23dd3f248d6465f26375051f2a1777
#
_entry.id   9e23dd3f248d6465f26375051f2a1777
#
_cell.length_a   1.000
_cell.length_b   1.000
_cell.length_c   1.000
_cell.angle_alpha   90.00
_cell.angle_beta   90.00
_cell.angle_gamma   90.00
#
_symmetry.space_group_name_H-M   'P 1'
#
loop_
_entity.id
_entity.type
_entity.pdbx_description
1 polymer ?
#
loop_
_entity_poly.entity_id
_entity_poly.type
_entity_poly.pdbx_seq_one_letter_code
_entity_poly.pdbx_strand_id
1 'polypeptide(L)'
;MKQVVCIVAGLMVFAVCAAAQAPAAGQKVGLATSLQNAYATLKGNLTQAAEKMPEANYAFKPAPDPDLRTYGQWIGHQADNQFTNCATLKGVPSPSPAQGNEKKVTKAELVKALADAFAFCDGAMSALTDQNALQLIKQGEGETARGGVVSALLSHGLESYGIAVVYMRAKGVAPPAAAPAAGRGGPAGRRGQ
;
A
#
# COMPACT_ATOMS: atom_id res chain seq x y z
N MET A 1 -46.02 1.36 37.14
CA MET A 1 -45.00 0.60 36.39
C MET A 1 -44.53 1.52 35.25
N LYS A 2 -43.33 2.12 35.38
CA LYS A 2 -42.75 3.03 34.39
C LYS A 2 -41.74 2.22 33.54
N GLN A 3 -42.03 2.08 32.25
CA GLN A 3 -41.12 1.44 31.31
C GLN A 3 -40.06 2.45 30.88
N VAL A 4 -38.79 2.12 31.12
CA VAL A 4 -37.62 2.86 30.61
C VAL A 4 -37.23 2.27 29.27
N VAL A 5 -37.44 3.03 28.20
CA VAL A 5 -37.00 2.67 26.86
C VAL A 5 -35.56 3.19 26.71
N CYS A 6 -34.59 2.25 26.69
CA CYS A 6 -33.20 2.55 26.33
C CYS A 6 -33.09 2.63 24.81
N ILE A 7 -32.89 3.83 24.27
CA ILE A 7 -32.52 4.03 22.86
C ILE A 7 -30.99 3.87 22.74
N VAL A 8 -30.55 2.76 22.15
CA VAL A 8 -29.14 2.57 21.78
C VAL A 8 -28.92 3.23 20.42
N ALA A 9 -28.30 4.40 20.42
CA ALA A 9 -27.87 5.08 19.20
C ALA A 9 -26.57 4.41 18.71
N GLY A 10 -26.68 3.57 17.68
CA GLY A 10 -25.53 2.98 17.00
C GLY A 10 -24.84 4.03 16.14
N LEU A 11 -23.63 4.45 16.53
CA LEU A 11 -22.74 5.23 15.66
C LEU A 11 -22.22 4.32 14.54
N MET A 12 -22.78 4.45 13.33
CA MET A 12 -22.16 3.91 12.13
C MET A 12 -20.98 4.79 11.73
N VAL A 13 -19.77 4.33 11.99
CA VAL A 13 -18.55 4.93 11.46
C VAL A 13 -18.41 4.51 10.00
N PHE A 14 -18.80 5.38 9.08
CA PHE A 14 -18.48 5.20 7.67
C PHE A 14 -16.99 5.46 7.48
N ALA A 15 -16.20 4.40 7.27
CA ALA A 15 -14.84 4.51 6.78
C ALA A 15 -14.91 5.00 5.32
N VAL A 16 -14.67 6.29 5.10
CA VAL A 16 -14.52 6.87 3.76
C VAL A 16 -13.17 6.40 3.23
N CYS A 17 -13.16 5.41 2.34
CA CYS A 17 -11.99 5.07 1.54
C CYS A 17 -11.66 6.27 0.65
N ALA A 18 -10.61 7.02 0.98
CA ALA A 18 -10.06 8.06 0.12
C ALA A 18 -9.43 7.40 -1.12
N ALA A 19 -10.21 7.24 -2.18
CA ALA A 19 -9.68 6.87 -3.49
C ALA A 19 -8.92 8.08 -4.05
N ALA A 20 -7.69 7.86 -4.55
CA ALA A 20 -6.94 8.89 -5.28
C ALA A 20 -7.72 9.28 -6.55
N GLN A 21 -8.41 10.41 -6.48
CA GLN A 21 -9.20 10.95 -7.59
C GLN A 21 -8.31 11.85 -8.45
N ALA A 22 -8.56 11.87 -9.79
CA ALA A 22 -7.91 12.88 -10.63
C ALA A 22 -8.31 14.28 -10.17
N PRO A 23 -7.40 15.24 -10.34
CA PRO A 23 -7.71 16.63 -10.06
C PRO A 23 -8.97 17.08 -10.80
N ALA A 24 -9.83 17.86 -10.13
CA ALA A 24 -10.95 18.48 -10.79
C ALA A 24 -10.47 19.43 -11.90
N ALA A 25 -11.32 19.72 -12.87
CA ALA A 25 -10.98 20.63 -13.97
C ALA A 25 -10.47 21.98 -13.41
N GLY A 26 -9.26 22.40 -13.84
CA GLY A 26 -8.61 23.61 -13.36
C GLY A 26 -7.84 23.47 -12.03
N GLN A 27 -7.91 22.37 -11.33
CA GLN A 27 -7.12 22.11 -10.12
C GLN A 27 -5.67 21.82 -10.49
N LYS A 28 -4.72 22.53 -9.86
CA LYS A 28 -3.29 22.23 -9.94
C LYS A 28 -2.88 21.38 -8.75
N VAL A 29 -2.27 20.23 -9.00
CA VAL A 29 -1.78 19.32 -7.95
C VAL A 29 -0.25 19.28 -8.04
N GLY A 30 0.42 19.65 -6.97
CA GLY A 30 1.88 19.63 -6.86
C GLY A 30 2.45 18.20 -6.81
N LEU A 31 3.75 18.08 -6.94
CA LEU A 31 4.47 16.81 -6.94
C LEU A 31 4.25 16.06 -5.62
N ALA A 32 4.40 16.74 -4.48
CA ALA A 32 4.25 16.13 -3.16
C ALA A 32 2.84 15.52 -2.98
N THR A 33 1.80 16.28 -3.30
CA THR A 33 0.42 15.80 -3.23
C THR A 33 0.19 14.61 -4.17
N SER A 34 0.75 14.63 -5.38
CA SER A 34 0.66 13.52 -6.33
C SER A 34 1.29 12.25 -5.76
N LEU A 35 2.49 12.35 -5.17
CA LEU A 35 3.19 11.24 -4.54
C LEU A 35 2.45 10.72 -3.30
N GLN A 36 1.90 11.61 -2.47
CA GLN A 36 1.09 11.26 -1.30
C GLN A 36 -0.18 10.48 -1.69
N ASN A 37 -0.86 10.91 -2.74
CA ASN A 37 -2.05 10.23 -3.26
C ASN A 37 -1.70 8.84 -3.82
N ALA A 38 -0.59 8.72 -4.55
CA ALA A 38 -0.09 7.44 -5.05
C ALA A 38 0.26 6.49 -3.88
N TYR A 39 0.92 7.02 -2.84
CA TYR A 39 1.22 6.25 -1.63
C TYR A 39 -0.04 5.78 -0.90
N ALA A 40 -1.03 6.64 -0.72
CA ALA A 40 -2.29 6.26 -0.08
C ALA A 40 -3.00 5.14 -0.85
N THR A 41 -2.99 5.21 -2.19
CA THR A 41 -3.54 4.16 -3.07
C THR A 41 -2.76 2.85 -2.92
N LEU A 42 -1.42 2.89 -2.96
CA LEU A 42 -0.57 1.72 -2.77
C LEU A 42 -0.81 1.06 -1.41
N LYS A 43 -0.82 1.86 -0.33
CA LYS A 43 -1.09 1.41 1.03
C LYS A 43 -2.44 0.69 1.11
N GLY A 44 -3.50 1.30 0.58
CA GLY A 44 -4.83 0.69 0.57
C GLY A 44 -4.88 -0.62 -0.21
N ASN A 45 -4.24 -0.68 -1.37
CA ASN A 45 -4.20 -1.88 -2.21
C ASN A 45 -3.45 -3.03 -1.55
N LEU A 46 -2.25 -2.78 -1.02
CA LEU A 46 -1.43 -3.81 -0.38
C LEU A 46 -2.06 -4.31 0.93
N THR A 47 -2.61 -3.42 1.75
CA THR A 47 -3.32 -3.80 2.98
C THR A 47 -4.51 -4.71 2.66
N GLN A 48 -5.37 -4.31 1.71
CA GLN A 48 -6.52 -5.12 1.33
C GLN A 48 -6.10 -6.44 0.66
N ALA A 49 -5.04 -6.47 -0.14
CA ALA A 49 -4.53 -7.70 -0.74
C ALA A 49 -4.08 -8.68 0.35
N ALA A 50 -3.29 -8.20 1.32
CA ALA A 50 -2.86 -9.02 2.45
C ALA A 50 -4.04 -9.55 3.26
N GLU A 51 -5.03 -8.72 3.57
CA GLU A 51 -6.20 -9.12 4.35
C GLU A 51 -7.12 -10.11 3.62
N LYS A 52 -7.35 -9.91 2.32
CA LYS A 52 -8.27 -10.73 1.51
C LYS A 52 -7.74 -12.13 1.22
N MET A 53 -6.42 -12.32 1.11
CA MET A 53 -5.85 -13.63 0.83
C MET A 53 -6.09 -14.57 2.00
N PRO A 54 -6.71 -15.75 1.81
CA PRO A 54 -6.85 -16.75 2.87
C PRO A 54 -5.49 -17.22 3.39
N GLU A 55 -5.37 -17.47 4.68
CA GLU A 55 -4.11 -17.90 5.31
C GLU A 55 -3.51 -19.14 4.65
N ALA A 56 -4.35 -20.12 4.31
CA ALA A 56 -3.92 -21.35 3.62
C ALA A 56 -3.18 -21.09 2.29
N ASN A 57 -3.33 -19.91 1.70
CA ASN A 57 -2.68 -19.52 0.46
C ASN A 57 -1.43 -18.66 0.66
N TYR A 58 -1.02 -18.37 1.88
CA TYR A 58 0.18 -17.56 2.14
C TYR A 58 1.47 -18.29 1.76
N ALA A 59 1.49 -19.62 1.84
CA ALA A 59 2.61 -20.45 1.37
C ALA A 59 2.59 -20.73 -0.14
N PHE A 60 1.59 -20.25 -0.88
CA PHE A 60 1.45 -20.52 -2.32
C PHE A 60 2.55 -19.85 -3.13
N LYS A 61 3.10 -20.62 -4.09
CA LYS A 61 3.96 -20.19 -5.20
C LYS A 61 3.30 -20.61 -6.52
N PRO A 62 3.42 -19.83 -7.60
CA PRO A 62 2.79 -20.18 -8.88
C PRO A 62 3.52 -21.33 -9.61
N ALA A 63 4.78 -21.60 -9.26
CA ALA A 63 5.59 -22.72 -9.79
C ALA A 63 6.51 -23.27 -8.68
N PRO A 64 6.98 -24.53 -8.79
CA PRO A 64 7.90 -25.14 -7.84
C PRO A 64 9.35 -24.66 -8.03
N ASP A 65 9.55 -23.38 -8.17
CA ASP A 65 10.85 -22.74 -8.35
C ASP A 65 11.33 -22.21 -6.97
N PRO A 66 12.54 -22.59 -6.50
CA PRO A 66 13.08 -22.14 -5.23
C PRO A 66 13.27 -20.61 -5.17
N ASP A 67 13.55 -19.96 -6.28
CA ASP A 67 13.80 -18.52 -6.35
C ASP A 67 12.53 -17.69 -6.30
N LEU A 68 11.37 -18.31 -6.52
CA LEU A 68 10.09 -17.62 -6.36
C LEU A 68 9.72 -17.45 -4.89
N ARG A 69 9.33 -16.23 -4.52
CA ARG A 69 8.73 -15.97 -3.22
C ARG A 69 7.33 -16.59 -3.12
N THR A 70 6.96 -17.01 -1.92
CA THR A 70 5.56 -17.29 -1.60
C THR A 70 4.75 -15.97 -1.56
N TYR A 71 3.43 -16.07 -1.57
CA TYR A 71 2.58 -14.90 -1.36
C TYR A 71 2.92 -14.16 -0.05
N GLY A 72 3.08 -14.91 1.04
CA GLY A 72 3.44 -14.34 2.34
C GLY A 72 4.81 -13.65 2.32
N GLN A 73 5.80 -14.23 1.66
CA GLN A 73 7.12 -13.61 1.48
C GLN A 73 7.02 -12.29 0.70
N TRP A 74 6.13 -12.17 -0.29
CA TRP A 74 5.89 -10.89 -0.97
C TRP A 74 5.30 -9.84 -0.03
N ILE A 75 4.38 -10.22 0.87
CA ILE A 75 3.84 -9.30 1.87
C ILE A 75 4.92 -8.86 2.86
N GLY A 76 5.75 -9.80 3.35
CA GLY A 76 6.89 -9.50 4.22
C GLY A 76 7.93 -8.61 3.55
N HIS A 77 8.26 -8.90 2.28
CA HIS A 77 9.16 -8.10 1.46
C HIS A 77 8.68 -6.63 1.34
N GLN A 78 7.37 -6.45 1.15
CA GLN A 78 6.82 -5.09 1.11
C GLN A 78 6.92 -4.36 2.45
N ALA A 79 6.72 -5.04 3.57
CA ALA A 79 6.95 -4.44 4.88
C ALA A 79 8.42 -4.00 5.05
N ASP A 80 9.37 -4.86 4.69
CA ASP A 80 10.81 -4.55 4.75
C ASP A 80 11.19 -3.37 3.84
N ASN A 81 10.61 -3.33 2.62
CA ASN A 81 10.83 -2.24 1.68
C ASN A 81 10.30 -0.89 2.20
N GLN A 82 9.09 -0.88 2.78
CA GLN A 82 8.52 0.32 3.40
C GLN A 82 9.42 0.81 4.54
N PHE A 83 9.82 -0.05 5.47
CA PHE A 83 10.71 0.31 6.56
C PHE A 83 12.03 0.91 6.07
N THR A 84 12.67 0.28 5.09
CA THR A 84 13.98 0.72 4.57
C THR A 84 13.88 2.10 3.91
N ASN A 85 12.93 2.29 2.99
CA ASN A 85 12.80 3.56 2.28
C ASN A 85 12.35 4.69 3.21
N CYS A 86 11.42 4.41 4.14
CA CYS A 86 10.96 5.44 5.08
C CYS A 86 11.98 5.76 6.17
N ALA A 87 12.86 4.83 6.53
CA ALA A 87 14.01 5.12 7.36
C ALA A 87 14.98 6.08 6.67
N THR A 88 15.25 5.86 5.36
CA THR A 88 16.03 6.79 4.52
C THR A 88 15.37 8.17 4.46
N LEU A 89 14.06 8.24 4.21
CA LEU A 89 13.32 9.50 4.18
C LEU A 89 13.36 10.27 5.51
N LYS A 90 13.41 9.56 6.63
CA LYS A 90 13.49 10.14 7.98
C LYS A 90 14.92 10.41 8.43
N GLY A 91 15.93 9.87 7.77
CA GLY A 91 17.32 9.94 8.20
C GLY A 91 17.60 9.17 9.49
N VAL A 92 16.91 8.05 9.72
CA VAL A 92 17.05 7.21 10.92
C VAL A 92 17.35 5.75 10.52
N PRO A 93 17.91 4.93 11.42
CA PRO A 93 18.04 3.50 11.17
C PRO A 93 16.66 2.84 10.92
N SER A 94 16.64 1.81 10.06
CA SER A 94 15.42 1.01 9.87
C SER A 94 15.07 0.26 11.16
N PRO A 95 13.81 0.30 11.63
CA PRO A 95 13.38 -0.46 12.80
C PRO A 95 13.26 -1.97 12.52
N SER A 96 13.31 -2.38 11.27
CA SER A 96 13.29 -3.80 10.87
C SER A 96 14.63 -4.19 10.23
N PRO A 97 15.22 -5.33 10.60
CA PRO A 97 16.39 -5.85 9.89
C PRO A 97 16.03 -6.17 8.44
N ALA A 98 17.02 -6.09 7.54
CA ALA A 98 16.82 -6.44 6.14
C ALA A 98 16.25 -7.87 6.01
N GLN A 99 15.19 -8.02 5.21
CA GLN A 99 14.47 -9.29 5.01
C GLN A 99 13.93 -9.96 6.30
N GLY A 100 13.78 -9.20 7.39
CA GLY A 100 13.29 -9.73 8.66
C GLY A 100 11.83 -10.17 8.61
N ASN A 101 11.01 -9.47 7.86
CA ASN A 101 9.59 -9.76 7.71
C ASN A 101 9.30 -10.84 6.66
N GLU A 102 10.18 -11.03 5.66
CA GLU A 102 10.07 -12.16 4.71
C GLU A 102 10.19 -13.53 5.37
N LYS A 103 10.78 -13.60 6.57
CA LYS A 103 10.95 -14.84 7.35
C LYS A 103 9.70 -15.21 8.17
N LYS A 104 8.74 -14.31 8.31
CA LYS A 104 7.48 -14.58 9.00
C LYS A 104 6.63 -15.53 8.17
N VAL A 105 5.87 -16.39 8.84
CA VAL A 105 5.14 -17.47 8.17
C VAL A 105 3.62 -17.35 8.29
N THR A 106 3.11 -16.73 9.33
CA THR A 106 1.67 -16.60 9.54
C THR A 106 1.11 -15.34 8.89
N LYS A 107 -0.12 -15.42 8.40
CA LYS A 107 -0.84 -14.26 7.88
C LYS A 107 -0.90 -13.12 8.90
N ALA A 108 -1.22 -13.46 10.16
CA ALA A 108 -1.37 -12.45 11.21
C ALA A 108 -0.08 -11.64 11.43
N GLU A 109 1.09 -12.31 11.48
CA GLU A 109 2.37 -11.64 11.63
C GLU A 109 2.72 -10.76 10.42
N LEU A 110 2.41 -11.24 9.21
CA LEU A 110 2.72 -10.54 7.97
C LEU A 110 1.81 -9.33 7.75
N VAL A 111 0.51 -9.46 8.02
CA VAL A 111 -0.44 -8.33 7.98
C VAL A 111 -0.06 -7.28 9.00
N LYS A 112 0.30 -7.70 10.22
CA LYS A 112 0.78 -6.77 11.25
C LYS A 112 2.06 -6.07 10.84
N ALA A 113 3.04 -6.80 10.31
CA ALA A 113 4.30 -6.21 9.87
C ALA A 113 4.09 -5.16 8.77
N LEU A 114 3.20 -5.44 7.82
CA LEU A 114 2.85 -4.50 6.75
C LEU A 114 2.14 -3.25 7.32
N ALA A 115 1.23 -3.43 8.27
CA ALA A 115 0.55 -2.31 8.94
C ALA A 115 1.52 -1.43 9.73
N ASP A 116 2.44 -2.04 10.49
CA ASP A 116 3.48 -1.33 11.26
C ASP A 116 4.41 -0.54 10.31
N ALA A 117 4.79 -1.14 9.17
CA ALA A 117 5.64 -0.49 8.19
C ALA A 117 4.96 0.72 7.55
N PHE A 118 3.69 0.63 7.21
CA PHE A 118 2.93 1.79 6.72
C PHE A 118 2.75 2.86 7.79
N ALA A 119 2.46 2.49 9.03
CA ALA A 119 2.38 3.44 10.14
C ALA A 119 3.71 4.18 10.35
N PHE A 120 4.84 3.48 10.22
CA PHE A 120 6.17 4.08 10.26
C PHE A 120 6.39 5.08 9.11
N CYS A 121 5.88 4.78 7.91
CA CYS A 121 6.00 5.63 6.73
C CYS A 121 5.10 6.87 6.76
N ASP A 122 3.92 6.79 7.36
CA ASP A 122 2.89 7.84 7.28
C ASP A 122 3.42 9.23 7.64
N GLY A 123 4.26 9.33 8.68
CA GLY A 123 4.86 10.60 9.09
C GLY A 123 5.83 11.18 8.07
N ALA A 124 6.62 10.34 7.39
CA ALA A 124 7.53 10.79 6.34
C ALA A 124 6.76 11.26 5.10
N MET A 125 5.69 10.58 4.76
CA MET A 125 4.84 10.92 3.61
C MET A 125 4.04 12.20 3.86
N SER A 126 3.46 12.37 5.06
CA SER A 126 2.70 13.60 5.40
C SER A 126 3.58 14.85 5.47
N ALA A 127 4.87 14.70 5.80
CA ALA A 127 5.84 15.78 5.84
C ALA A 127 6.41 16.16 4.46
N LEU A 128 6.06 15.44 3.38
CA LEU A 128 6.54 15.72 2.04
C LEU A 128 5.91 17.00 1.49
N THR A 129 6.73 17.89 0.94
CA THR A 129 6.31 19.12 0.25
C THR A 129 7.01 19.22 -1.10
N ASP A 130 6.48 20.01 -2.03
CA ASP A 130 7.11 20.21 -3.34
C ASP A 130 8.55 20.76 -3.20
N GLN A 131 8.78 21.60 -2.20
CA GLN A 131 10.10 22.16 -1.94
C GLN A 131 11.07 21.10 -1.39
N ASN A 132 10.67 20.30 -0.39
CA ASN A 132 11.57 19.32 0.20
C ASN A 132 11.73 18.04 -0.65
N ALA A 133 10.84 17.78 -1.59
CA ALA A 133 10.96 16.67 -2.53
C ALA A 133 12.24 16.78 -3.41
N LEU A 134 12.73 17.98 -3.64
CA LEU A 134 13.95 18.26 -4.40
C LEU A 134 15.22 18.23 -3.56
N GLN A 135 15.11 18.23 -2.23
CA GLN A 135 16.27 18.18 -1.33
C GLN A 135 17.00 16.85 -1.45
N LEU A 136 18.32 16.91 -1.56
CA LEU A 136 19.18 15.74 -1.48
C LEU A 136 19.21 15.21 -0.04
N ILE A 137 19.08 13.91 0.09
CA ILE A 137 19.18 13.19 1.35
C ILE A 137 20.14 12.01 1.20
N LYS A 138 20.79 11.62 2.29
CA LYS A 138 21.73 10.50 2.28
C LYS A 138 21.01 9.18 1.93
N GLN A 139 21.59 8.44 0.98
CA GLN A 139 21.15 7.08 0.60
C GLN A 139 22.38 6.21 0.35
N GLY A 140 22.65 5.25 1.24
CA GLY A 140 23.91 4.51 1.22
C GLY A 140 25.11 5.42 1.35
N GLU A 141 26.08 5.31 0.45
CA GLU A 141 27.27 6.16 0.41
C GLU A 141 27.07 7.46 -0.40
N GLY A 142 25.91 7.62 -1.05
CA GLY A 142 25.61 8.79 -1.87
C GLY A 142 24.43 9.60 -1.35
N GLU A 143 23.96 10.49 -2.22
CA GLU A 143 22.78 11.32 -1.97
C GLU A 143 21.82 11.24 -3.15
N THR A 144 20.53 11.32 -2.86
CA THR A 144 19.47 11.35 -3.87
C THR A 144 18.38 12.33 -3.46
N ALA A 145 17.60 12.82 -4.43
CA ALA A 145 16.44 13.65 -4.12
C ALA A 145 15.43 12.87 -3.28
N ARG A 146 14.89 13.49 -2.24
CA ARG A 146 13.85 12.90 -1.38
C ARG A 146 12.66 12.34 -2.19
N GLY A 147 12.18 13.09 -3.19
CA GLY A 147 11.14 12.64 -4.12
C GLY A 147 11.55 11.42 -4.94
N GLY A 148 12.84 11.25 -5.22
CA GLY A 148 13.39 10.06 -5.87
C GLY A 148 13.24 8.80 -5.00
N VAL A 149 13.52 8.89 -3.70
CA VAL A 149 13.29 7.77 -2.76
C VAL A 149 11.80 7.42 -2.70
N VAL A 150 10.92 8.42 -2.65
CA VAL A 150 9.46 8.17 -2.67
C VAL A 150 9.04 7.52 -3.99
N SER A 151 9.56 7.97 -5.12
CA SER A 151 9.28 7.37 -6.42
C SER A 151 9.72 5.91 -6.49
N ALA A 152 10.92 5.58 -6.00
CA ALA A 152 11.43 4.21 -5.93
C ALA A 152 10.55 3.33 -5.03
N LEU A 153 10.15 3.81 -3.85
CA LEU A 153 9.22 3.13 -2.94
C LEU A 153 7.90 2.80 -3.65
N LEU A 154 7.34 3.78 -4.37
CA LEU A 154 6.07 3.61 -5.09
C LEU A 154 6.19 2.63 -6.26
N SER A 155 7.24 2.76 -7.07
CA SER A 155 7.46 1.87 -8.23
C SER A 155 7.59 0.42 -7.80
N HIS A 156 8.43 0.15 -6.80
CA HIS A 156 8.62 -1.21 -6.28
C HIS A 156 7.38 -1.74 -5.55
N GLY A 157 6.67 -0.87 -4.86
CA GLY A 157 5.40 -1.23 -4.21
C GLY A 157 4.31 -1.62 -5.23
N LEU A 158 4.20 -0.89 -6.33
CA LEU A 158 3.23 -1.19 -7.40
C LEU A 158 3.60 -2.46 -8.17
N GLU A 159 4.89 -2.71 -8.42
CA GLU A 159 5.39 -3.98 -8.98
C GLU A 159 4.95 -5.15 -8.10
N SER A 160 5.24 -5.09 -6.82
CA SER A 160 4.90 -6.16 -5.86
C SER A 160 3.40 -6.33 -5.71
N TYR A 161 2.61 -5.25 -5.74
CA TYR A 161 1.16 -5.33 -5.77
C TYR A 161 0.67 -6.06 -7.03
N GLY A 162 1.25 -5.76 -8.20
CA GLY A 162 0.95 -6.46 -9.45
C GLY A 162 1.19 -7.96 -9.35
N ILE A 163 2.32 -8.36 -8.75
CA ILE A 163 2.64 -9.77 -8.46
C ILE A 163 1.60 -10.37 -7.51
N ALA A 164 1.29 -9.71 -6.40
CA ALA A 164 0.28 -10.18 -5.45
C ALA A 164 -1.08 -10.41 -6.12
N VAL A 165 -1.51 -9.54 -7.03
CA VAL A 165 -2.73 -9.68 -7.83
C VAL A 165 -2.73 -10.96 -8.66
N VAL A 166 -1.58 -11.30 -9.29
CA VAL A 166 -1.45 -12.56 -10.06
C VAL A 166 -1.62 -13.78 -9.16
N TYR A 167 -0.98 -13.77 -7.99
CA TYR A 167 -1.08 -14.86 -7.00
C TYR A 167 -2.53 -15.01 -6.48
N MET A 168 -3.20 -13.90 -6.18
CA MET A 168 -4.60 -13.91 -5.74
C MET A 168 -5.50 -14.55 -6.80
N ARG A 169 -5.38 -14.12 -8.06
CA ARG A 169 -6.17 -14.68 -9.16
C ARG A 169 -5.89 -16.17 -9.39
N ALA A 170 -4.64 -16.60 -9.30
CA ALA A 170 -4.27 -18.01 -9.40
C ALA A 170 -4.92 -18.88 -8.31
N LYS A 171 -5.30 -18.26 -7.18
CA LYS A 171 -6.03 -18.92 -6.08
C LYS A 171 -7.54 -18.63 -6.08
N GLY A 172 -8.08 -18.04 -7.16
CA GLY A 172 -9.50 -17.70 -7.26
C GLY A 172 -9.94 -16.55 -6.33
N VAL A 173 -8.99 -15.80 -5.77
CA VAL A 173 -9.28 -14.66 -4.89
C VAL A 173 -9.35 -13.38 -5.71
N ALA A 174 -10.47 -12.66 -5.65
CA ALA A 174 -10.60 -11.37 -6.30
C ALA A 174 -9.68 -10.33 -5.63
N PRO A 175 -8.75 -9.69 -6.39
CA PRO A 175 -7.91 -8.65 -5.84
C PRO A 175 -8.76 -7.44 -5.39
N PRO A 176 -8.19 -6.50 -4.61
CA PRO A 176 -8.81 -5.22 -4.35
C PRO A 176 -9.27 -4.56 -5.65
N ALA A 177 -10.46 -3.96 -5.65
CA ALA A 177 -10.91 -3.22 -6.81
C ALA A 177 -9.89 -2.10 -7.09
N ALA A 178 -9.41 -2.02 -8.33
CA ALA A 178 -8.61 -0.87 -8.74
C ALA A 178 -9.43 0.39 -8.44
N ALA A 179 -8.81 1.37 -7.77
CA ALA A 179 -9.44 2.69 -7.65
C ALA A 179 -9.87 3.13 -9.07
N PRO A 180 -11.07 3.67 -9.25
CA PRO A 180 -11.52 4.10 -10.58
C PRO A 180 -10.43 4.97 -11.20
N ALA A 181 -9.92 4.56 -12.37
CA ALA A 181 -8.94 5.38 -13.09
C ALA A 181 -9.64 6.71 -13.41
N ALA A 182 -9.22 7.75 -12.70
CA ALA A 182 -9.76 9.07 -12.90
C ALA A 182 -9.55 9.45 -14.37
N GLY A 183 -10.63 9.70 -15.09
CA GLY A 183 -10.62 10.29 -16.43
C GLY A 183 -10.69 9.34 -17.63
N ARG A 184 -10.86 8.03 -17.47
CA ARG A 184 -11.30 7.20 -18.60
C ARG A 184 -12.82 7.10 -18.58
N GLY A 185 -13.48 8.08 -19.19
CA GLY A 185 -14.83 7.92 -19.69
C GLY A 185 -14.82 6.82 -20.76
N GLY A 186 -14.92 5.57 -20.35
CA GLY A 186 -15.19 4.47 -21.25
C GLY A 186 -16.59 4.65 -21.84
N PRO A 187 -16.81 4.36 -23.12
CA PRO A 187 -18.14 4.42 -23.69
C PRO A 187 -19.05 3.47 -22.91
N ALA A 188 -20.19 3.98 -22.47
CA ALA A 188 -21.24 3.20 -21.84
C ALA A 188 -21.51 1.96 -22.68
N GLY A 189 -21.35 0.78 -22.06
CA GLY A 189 -21.50 -0.51 -22.73
C GLY A 189 -22.80 -0.59 -23.52
N ARG A 190 -22.70 -0.83 -24.80
CA ARG A 190 -23.79 -1.37 -25.60
C ARG A 190 -24.17 -2.71 -24.98
N ARG A 191 -25.27 -2.76 -24.25
CA ARG A 191 -25.99 -4.01 -24.02
C ARG A 191 -26.55 -4.44 -25.38
N GLY A 192 -25.99 -5.51 -25.93
CA GLY A 192 -26.52 -6.17 -27.11
C GLY A 192 -27.94 -6.68 -26.87
N GLN A 193 -28.76 -6.47 -27.87
CA GLN A 193 -30.00 -7.18 -28.06
C GLN A 193 -29.70 -8.62 -28.46
#